data_711f36d35e5bbf602fa2d30e49c8cf8e
#
_entry.id   711f36d35e5bbf602fa2d30e49c8cf8e
#
_cell.length_a   1.000
_cell.length_b   1.000
_cell.length_c   1.000
_cell.angle_alpha   90.00
_cell.angle_beta   90.00
_cell.angle_gamma   90.00
#
_symmetry.space_group_name_H-M   'P 1'
#
loop_
_entity.id
_entity.type
_entity.pdbx_description
1 polymer ?
#
loop_
_entity_poly.entity_id
_entity_poly.type
_entity_poly.pdbx_seq_one_letter_code
_entity_poly.pdbx_strand_id
1 'polypeptide(L)'
;MPINKNAYLRYKAIDLRLRSQYRSLPDMRDLIDACEKAIDYRPSIETIQKDIMVMRQDPPKGFAAPIKYCRRNYVYEYTDPDYTIDNIGLNDLDIDGIKIALELINSIGTSRVSQQFAHSMEKVLSVYKEKFSNPINKKKIIQTDQIPLYRGIEHFDLFFNACTEELPISVIHYSYSKMSFNAIVIHPRILKEFENRWYLIGYSEDHSCIRLFGFDRLYDPVLLKRKFIKVNQEIEELYLKDVYGVYPIKDEKKQSIRIKASSLVTNYLMAYPIHASQKVENRTEYGKGEITYELIPSHELIRLFRSYGNEIEVIEPKWMSTHFFK
;
A
#
# COMPACT_ATOMS: atom_id res chain seq x y z
N MET A 1 -15.34 -27.68 -3.36
CA MET A 1 -14.82 -28.43 -4.51
C MET A 1 -13.37 -28.76 -4.23
N PRO A 2 -12.92 -29.98 -4.37
CA PRO A 2 -11.49 -30.29 -4.22
C PRO A 2 -10.74 -29.57 -5.35
N ILE A 3 -9.86 -28.66 -5.00
CA ILE A 3 -8.91 -28.05 -5.95
C ILE A 3 -8.04 -29.21 -6.46
N ASN A 4 -8.15 -29.50 -7.75
CA ASN A 4 -7.37 -30.54 -8.38
C ASN A 4 -5.90 -30.10 -8.42
N LYS A 5 -5.13 -30.40 -7.34
CA LYS A 5 -3.73 -29.98 -7.16
C LYS A 5 -2.84 -30.33 -8.36
N ASN A 6 -3.21 -31.33 -9.16
CA ASN A 6 -2.44 -31.77 -10.30
C ASN A 6 -2.80 -31.06 -11.62
N ALA A 7 -3.90 -30.28 -11.68
CA ALA A 7 -4.28 -29.60 -12.92
C ALA A 7 -3.22 -28.59 -13.37
N TYR A 8 -2.73 -27.76 -12.46
CA TYR A 8 -1.71 -26.76 -12.77
C TYR A 8 -0.37 -27.40 -13.23
N LEU A 9 0.01 -28.52 -12.62
CA LEU A 9 1.20 -29.27 -13.07
C LEU A 9 1.03 -29.81 -14.48
N ARG A 10 -0.19 -30.27 -14.86
CA ARG A 10 -0.48 -30.67 -16.24
C ARG A 10 -0.44 -29.48 -17.20
N TYR A 11 -1.00 -28.31 -16.84
CA TYR A 11 -0.91 -27.11 -17.66
C TYR A 11 0.54 -26.71 -17.94
N LYS A 12 1.41 -26.77 -16.92
CA LYS A 12 2.86 -26.55 -17.09
C LYS A 12 3.52 -27.59 -18.01
N ALA A 13 3.17 -28.87 -17.87
CA ALA A 13 3.72 -29.92 -18.71
C ALA A 13 3.29 -29.74 -20.16
N ILE A 14 2.03 -29.37 -20.41
CA ILE A 14 1.50 -29.05 -21.76
C ILE A 14 2.23 -27.84 -22.32
N ASP A 15 2.37 -26.75 -21.58
CA ASP A 15 3.07 -25.53 -21.99
C ASP A 15 4.52 -25.83 -22.40
N LEU A 16 5.28 -26.50 -21.53
CA LEU A 16 6.67 -26.88 -21.81
C LEU A 16 6.78 -27.76 -23.06
N ARG A 17 5.83 -28.66 -23.28
CA ARG A 17 5.86 -29.54 -24.45
C ARG A 17 5.51 -28.80 -25.74
N LEU A 18 4.57 -27.86 -25.71
CA LEU A 18 4.22 -27.00 -26.84
C LEU A 18 5.36 -26.04 -27.23
N ARG A 19 6.15 -25.57 -26.28
CA ARG A 19 7.29 -24.65 -26.48
C ARG A 19 8.58 -25.32 -26.89
N SER A 20 8.64 -26.65 -26.84
CA SER A 20 9.88 -27.38 -27.11
C SER A 20 10.30 -27.27 -28.59
N GLN A 21 11.27 -26.38 -28.88
CA GLN A 21 11.83 -26.16 -30.22
C GLN A 21 12.70 -27.34 -30.73
N TYR A 22 13.13 -28.22 -29.84
CA TYR A 22 14.00 -29.35 -30.16
C TYR A 22 13.25 -30.65 -30.52
N ARG A 23 11.93 -30.61 -30.55
CA ARG A 23 11.08 -31.75 -30.87
C ARG A 23 10.01 -31.38 -31.89
N SER A 24 9.51 -32.37 -32.64
CA SER A 24 8.32 -32.19 -33.46
C SER A 24 7.13 -31.66 -32.67
N LEU A 25 6.23 -30.93 -33.32
CA LEU A 25 4.96 -30.49 -32.72
C LEU A 25 4.23 -31.68 -32.07
N PRO A 26 3.74 -31.52 -30.83
CA PRO A 26 3.15 -32.61 -30.07
C PRO A 26 1.79 -33.05 -30.61
N ASP A 27 1.59 -34.36 -30.68
CA ASP A 27 0.25 -34.96 -30.81
C ASP A 27 -0.38 -35.13 -29.41
N MET A 28 -1.57 -35.69 -29.37
CA MET A 28 -2.28 -35.94 -28.11
C MET A 28 -1.53 -36.92 -27.21
N ARG A 29 -0.81 -37.92 -27.77
CA ARG A 29 -0.04 -38.91 -26.98
C ARG A 29 1.16 -38.24 -26.33
N ASP A 30 1.87 -37.40 -27.07
CA ASP A 30 2.98 -36.61 -26.56
C ASP A 30 2.59 -35.74 -25.36
N LEU A 31 1.39 -35.10 -25.41
CA LEU A 31 0.88 -34.30 -24.31
C LEU A 31 0.52 -35.14 -23.09
N ILE A 32 -0.08 -36.31 -23.30
CA ILE A 32 -0.38 -37.26 -22.23
C ILE A 32 0.92 -37.74 -21.57
N ASP A 33 1.92 -38.13 -22.35
CA ASP A 33 3.21 -38.63 -21.86
C ASP A 33 3.98 -37.55 -21.09
N ALA A 34 3.88 -36.27 -21.53
CA ALA A 34 4.45 -35.13 -20.81
C ALA A 34 3.78 -34.90 -19.46
N CYS A 35 2.45 -35.02 -19.42
CA CYS A 35 1.68 -34.87 -18.19
C CYS A 35 1.92 -36.04 -17.23
N GLU A 36 1.99 -37.27 -17.73
CA GLU A 36 2.28 -38.49 -16.94
C GLU A 36 3.62 -38.34 -16.18
N LYS A 37 4.63 -37.83 -16.85
CA LYS A 37 5.95 -37.57 -16.24
C LYS A 37 5.91 -36.48 -15.15
N ALA A 38 4.98 -35.53 -15.27
CA ALA A 38 4.89 -34.42 -14.34
C ALA A 38 4.08 -34.73 -13.06
N ILE A 39 3.15 -35.70 -13.13
CA ILE A 39 2.21 -36.00 -12.03
C ILE A 39 2.24 -37.47 -11.57
N ASP A 40 3.14 -38.28 -12.12
CA ASP A 40 3.27 -39.72 -11.85
C ASP A 40 1.98 -40.53 -12.07
N TYR A 41 1.11 -40.05 -12.92
CA TYR A 41 -0.18 -40.63 -13.28
C TYR A 41 -0.54 -40.33 -14.72
N ARG A 42 -1.01 -41.38 -15.48
CA ARG A 42 -1.42 -41.21 -16.88
C ARG A 42 -2.82 -40.63 -16.99
N PRO A 43 -2.98 -39.35 -17.43
CA PRO A 43 -4.30 -38.76 -17.62
C PRO A 43 -5.01 -39.32 -18.85
N SER A 44 -6.35 -39.29 -18.83
CA SER A 44 -7.15 -39.68 -20.02
C SER A 44 -7.13 -38.58 -21.08
N ILE A 45 -7.48 -38.94 -22.33
CA ILE A 45 -7.59 -38.00 -23.46
C ILE A 45 -8.58 -36.89 -23.12
N GLU A 46 -9.74 -37.21 -22.51
CA GLU A 46 -10.77 -36.26 -22.13
C GLU A 46 -10.24 -35.29 -21.08
N THR A 47 -9.34 -35.72 -20.19
CA THR A 47 -8.71 -34.85 -19.20
C THR A 47 -7.84 -33.78 -19.88
N ILE A 48 -6.98 -34.23 -20.81
CA ILE A 48 -6.07 -33.30 -21.53
C ILE A 48 -6.89 -32.33 -22.44
N GLN A 49 -7.96 -32.80 -23.07
CA GLN A 49 -8.83 -31.94 -23.85
C GLN A 49 -9.50 -30.87 -23.01
N LYS A 50 -9.98 -31.23 -21.80
CA LYS A 50 -10.53 -30.26 -20.84
C LYS A 50 -9.45 -29.30 -20.37
N ASP A 51 -8.25 -29.76 -20.09
CA ASP A 51 -7.12 -28.92 -19.69
C ASP A 51 -6.77 -27.90 -20.78
N ILE A 52 -6.68 -28.31 -22.05
CA ILE A 52 -6.47 -27.40 -23.19
C ILE A 52 -7.62 -26.39 -23.32
N MET A 53 -8.87 -26.83 -23.10
CA MET A 53 -10.01 -25.92 -23.12
C MET A 53 -9.89 -24.85 -22.02
N VAL A 54 -9.52 -25.22 -20.79
CA VAL A 54 -9.29 -24.28 -19.71
C VAL A 54 -8.10 -23.36 -20.03
N MET A 55 -7.00 -23.89 -20.55
CA MET A 55 -5.84 -23.04 -20.93
C MET A 55 -6.20 -21.96 -21.97
N ARG A 56 -7.15 -22.22 -22.85
CA ARG A 56 -7.64 -21.24 -23.87
C ARG A 56 -8.57 -20.17 -23.31
N GLN A 57 -9.18 -20.39 -22.14
CA GLN A 57 -10.07 -19.40 -21.54
C GLN A 57 -9.32 -18.16 -21.06
N ASP A 58 -9.99 -17.02 -21.07
CA ASP A 58 -9.44 -15.78 -20.54
C ASP A 58 -9.27 -15.83 -19.01
N PRO A 59 -8.26 -15.13 -18.44
CA PRO A 59 -8.16 -14.94 -17.02
C PRO A 59 -9.42 -14.30 -16.42
N PRO A 60 -9.83 -14.64 -15.19
CA PRO A 60 -9.13 -15.53 -14.25
C PRO A 60 -9.46 -17.01 -14.38
N LYS A 61 -10.25 -17.42 -15.37
CA LYS A 61 -10.68 -18.83 -15.54
C LYS A 61 -9.63 -19.70 -16.22
N GLY A 62 -8.79 -19.12 -17.05
CA GLY A 62 -7.75 -19.77 -17.82
C GLY A 62 -6.54 -18.88 -18.04
N PHE A 63 -5.81 -19.12 -19.12
CA PHE A 63 -4.52 -18.48 -19.42
C PHE A 63 -4.52 -17.73 -20.77
N ALA A 64 -5.66 -17.62 -21.45
CA ALA A 64 -5.75 -17.10 -22.82
C ALA A 64 -4.73 -17.74 -23.80
N ALA A 65 -4.42 -19.04 -23.58
CA ALA A 65 -3.37 -19.73 -24.33
C ALA A 65 -3.74 -19.87 -25.81
N PRO A 66 -2.91 -19.35 -26.75
CA PRO A 66 -3.18 -19.36 -28.18
C PRO A 66 -2.88 -20.74 -28.81
N ILE A 67 -3.46 -21.80 -28.24
CA ILE A 67 -3.27 -23.17 -28.68
C ILE A 67 -4.12 -23.44 -29.92
N LYS A 68 -3.51 -23.87 -31.00
CA LYS A 68 -4.16 -24.29 -32.23
C LYS A 68 -3.99 -25.78 -32.44
N TYR A 69 -5.02 -26.44 -32.95
CA TYR A 69 -4.98 -27.84 -33.39
C TYR A 69 -4.93 -27.91 -34.89
N CYS A 70 -3.87 -28.50 -35.45
CA CYS A 70 -3.69 -28.72 -36.86
C CYS A 70 -4.30 -30.08 -37.25
N ARG A 71 -5.48 -30.09 -37.87
CA ARG A 71 -6.18 -31.31 -38.28
C ARG A 71 -5.40 -32.14 -39.33
N ARG A 72 -4.57 -31.49 -40.15
CA ARG A 72 -3.84 -32.15 -41.22
C ARG A 72 -2.76 -33.09 -40.66
N ASN A 73 -2.11 -32.68 -39.57
CA ASN A 73 -0.99 -33.40 -38.99
C ASN A 73 -1.32 -33.96 -37.60
N TYR A 74 -2.52 -33.74 -37.10
CA TYR A 74 -3.00 -34.19 -35.77
C TYR A 74 -2.16 -33.66 -34.59
N VAL A 75 -1.57 -32.46 -34.73
CA VAL A 75 -0.68 -31.85 -33.73
C VAL A 75 -1.23 -30.57 -33.14
N TYR A 76 -0.73 -30.22 -31.98
CA TYR A 76 -1.01 -28.95 -31.27
C TYR A 76 0.18 -28.01 -31.39
N GLU A 77 -0.09 -26.71 -31.51
CA GLU A 77 0.93 -25.67 -31.60
C GLU A 77 0.42 -24.40 -30.91
N TYR A 78 1.33 -23.58 -30.40
CA TYR A 78 1.06 -22.18 -30.10
C TYR A 78 1.11 -21.36 -31.38
N THR A 79 0.12 -20.48 -31.59
CA THR A 79 0.15 -19.51 -32.71
C THR A 79 1.08 -18.35 -32.42
N ASP A 80 1.44 -18.12 -31.15
CA ASP A 80 2.47 -17.20 -30.68
C ASP A 80 3.66 -18.03 -30.13
N PRO A 81 4.82 -18.07 -30.80
CA PRO A 81 5.99 -18.84 -30.38
C PRO A 81 6.58 -18.42 -29.02
N ASP A 82 6.34 -17.17 -28.63
CA ASP A 82 6.87 -16.58 -27.40
C ASP A 82 5.91 -16.73 -26.21
N TYR A 83 4.73 -17.31 -26.43
CA TYR A 83 3.74 -17.53 -25.39
C TYR A 83 4.19 -18.58 -24.38
N THR A 84 3.89 -18.30 -23.11
CA THR A 84 3.95 -19.28 -22.00
C THR A 84 2.88 -18.97 -20.97
N ILE A 85 2.37 -20.01 -20.30
CA ILE A 85 1.41 -19.82 -19.20
C ILE A 85 2.04 -19.14 -17.97
N ASP A 86 3.36 -19.14 -17.85
CA ASP A 86 4.11 -18.42 -16.81
C ASP A 86 4.25 -16.92 -17.12
N ASN A 87 3.89 -16.47 -18.30
CA ASN A 87 3.80 -15.05 -18.58
C ASN A 87 2.64 -14.45 -17.78
N ILE A 88 2.97 -13.60 -16.84
CA ILE A 88 2.00 -12.65 -16.29
C ILE A 88 1.61 -11.80 -17.50
N GLY A 89 0.36 -11.95 -17.99
CA GLY A 89 -0.11 -11.25 -19.20
C GLY A 89 -0.23 -9.75 -18.95
N LEU A 90 0.93 -9.08 -18.74
CA LEU A 90 0.99 -7.63 -18.64
C LEU A 90 0.91 -7.05 -20.05
N ASN A 91 -0.08 -6.20 -20.27
CA ASN A 91 -0.18 -5.39 -21.48
C ASN A 91 0.63 -4.10 -21.34
N ASP A 92 0.73 -3.31 -22.41
CA ASP A 92 1.50 -2.07 -22.43
C ASP A 92 1.03 -1.06 -21.38
N LEU A 93 -0.27 -0.98 -21.12
CA LEU A 93 -0.84 -0.09 -20.09
C LEU A 93 -0.45 -0.53 -18.67
N ASP A 94 -0.40 -1.84 -18.42
CA ASP A 94 0.04 -2.38 -17.15
C ASP A 94 1.52 -2.06 -16.90
N ILE A 95 2.35 -2.22 -17.92
CA ILE A 95 3.78 -1.93 -17.87
C ILE A 95 4.02 -0.44 -17.64
N ASP A 96 3.29 0.43 -18.33
CA ASP A 96 3.41 1.88 -18.14
C ASP A 96 2.89 2.29 -16.75
N GLY A 97 1.82 1.68 -16.26
CA GLY A 97 1.34 1.85 -14.89
C GLY A 97 2.41 1.49 -13.86
N ILE A 98 3.11 0.35 -14.04
CA ILE A 98 4.21 -0.08 -13.15
C ILE A 98 5.37 0.92 -13.21
N LYS A 99 5.76 1.42 -14.40
CA LYS A 99 6.82 2.43 -14.54
C LYS A 99 6.49 3.73 -13.81
N ILE A 100 5.27 4.24 -13.98
CA ILE A 100 4.80 5.45 -13.27
C ILE A 100 4.82 5.22 -11.75
N ALA A 101 4.33 4.07 -11.28
CA ALA A 101 4.37 3.72 -9.88
C ALA A 101 5.80 3.65 -9.32
N LEU A 102 6.75 3.10 -10.09
CA LEU A 102 8.17 3.09 -9.73
C LEU A 102 8.76 4.50 -9.62
N GLU A 103 8.46 5.39 -10.56
CA GLU A 103 8.91 6.77 -10.49
C GLU A 103 8.35 7.49 -9.26
N LEU A 104 7.06 7.28 -8.95
CA LEU A 104 6.44 7.82 -7.74
C LEU A 104 7.11 7.29 -6.48
N ILE A 105 7.30 5.99 -6.36
CA ILE A 105 7.95 5.36 -5.20
C ILE A 105 9.38 5.86 -5.03
N ASN A 106 10.16 5.93 -6.11
CA ASN A 106 11.51 6.46 -6.07
C ASN A 106 11.57 7.96 -5.72
N SER A 107 10.51 8.71 -6.01
CA SER A 107 10.44 10.14 -5.70
C SER A 107 10.01 10.41 -4.25
N ILE A 108 9.14 9.56 -3.68
CA ILE A 108 8.59 9.72 -2.31
C ILE A 108 9.44 8.98 -1.28
N GLY A 109 10.06 7.86 -1.66
CA GLY A 109 10.57 6.89 -0.71
C GLY A 109 12.08 6.82 -0.62
N THR A 110 12.60 7.18 0.56
CA THR A 110 13.97 6.83 0.98
C THR A 110 13.96 5.64 1.95
N SER A 111 12.81 5.06 2.24
CA SER A 111 12.70 3.89 3.13
C SER A 111 13.23 2.62 2.45
N ARG A 112 13.76 1.71 3.26
CA ARG A 112 14.23 0.40 2.79
C ARG A 112 13.11 -0.39 2.09
N VAL A 113 11.87 -0.26 2.58
CA VAL A 113 10.69 -0.93 1.99
C VAL A 113 10.41 -0.40 0.58
N SER A 114 10.44 0.92 0.36
CA SER A 114 10.25 1.49 -0.98
C SER A 114 11.38 1.06 -1.93
N GLN A 115 12.63 1.00 -1.45
CA GLN A 115 13.76 0.51 -2.26
C GLN A 115 13.62 -0.98 -2.61
N GLN A 116 13.20 -1.82 -1.65
CA GLN A 116 12.94 -3.24 -1.89
C GLN A 116 11.79 -3.46 -2.88
N PHE A 117 10.71 -2.67 -2.75
CA PHE A 117 9.59 -2.73 -3.70
C PHE A 117 10.03 -2.30 -5.10
N ALA A 118 10.73 -1.17 -5.23
CA ALA A 118 11.27 -0.69 -6.49
C ALA A 118 12.16 -1.75 -7.16
N HIS A 119 13.10 -2.34 -6.41
CA HIS A 119 13.95 -3.40 -6.91
C HIS A 119 13.17 -4.65 -7.37
N SER A 120 12.13 -5.04 -6.63
CA SER A 120 11.28 -6.17 -7.00
C SER A 120 10.50 -5.90 -8.29
N MET A 121 9.96 -4.68 -8.44
CA MET A 121 9.26 -4.27 -9.65
C MET A 121 10.19 -4.12 -10.85
N GLU A 122 11.42 -3.65 -10.64
CA GLU A 122 12.45 -3.63 -11.69
C GLU A 122 12.78 -5.03 -12.20
N LYS A 123 12.83 -6.03 -11.31
CA LYS A 123 12.98 -7.43 -11.73
C LYS A 123 11.80 -7.90 -12.58
N VAL A 124 10.57 -7.60 -12.20
CA VAL A 124 9.38 -7.91 -13.01
C VAL A 124 9.51 -7.25 -14.39
N LEU A 125 9.79 -5.96 -14.45
CA LEU A 125 9.95 -5.24 -15.71
C LEU A 125 11.13 -5.76 -16.55
N SER A 126 12.19 -6.28 -15.93
CA SER A 126 13.36 -6.80 -16.65
C SER A 126 13.02 -7.99 -17.54
N VAL A 127 12.04 -8.81 -17.14
CA VAL A 127 11.55 -9.94 -17.94
C VAL A 127 10.87 -9.48 -19.24
N TYR A 128 10.34 -8.25 -19.23
CA TYR A 128 9.63 -7.66 -20.37
C TYR A 128 10.48 -6.71 -21.20
N LYS A 129 11.72 -6.40 -20.77
CA LYS A 129 12.62 -5.44 -21.48
C LYS A 129 12.95 -5.82 -22.91
N GLU A 130 13.01 -7.11 -23.23
CA GLU A 130 13.28 -7.56 -24.62
C GLU A 130 12.15 -7.24 -25.60
N LYS A 131 10.90 -7.09 -25.10
CA LYS A 131 9.74 -6.72 -25.93
C LYS A 131 9.58 -5.20 -26.11
N PHE A 132 10.20 -4.38 -25.25
CA PHE A 132 9.96 -2.94 -25.19
C PHE A 132 11.27 -2.15 -25.16
N SER A 133 11.87 -1.96 -26.36
CA SER A 133 13.17 -1.29 -26.55
C SER A 133 13.18 0.23 -26.37
N ASN A 134 12.20 0.83 -25.71
CA ASN A 134 12.28 2.25 -25.40
C ASN A 134 13.04 2.45 -24.08
N PRO A 135 14.25 3.06 -24.12
CA PRO A 135 14.93 3.42 -22.90
C PRO A 135 14.03 4.37 -22.10
N ILE A 136 13.83 4.03 -20.81
CA ILE A 136 13.20 4.96 -19.87
C ILE A 136 13.96 6.28 -20.00
N ASN A 137 13.27 7.29 -20.52
CA ASN A 137 13.86 8.61 -20.72
C ASN A 137 14.32 9.07 -19.33
N LYS A 138 15.64 9.30 -19.16
CA LYS A 138 16.26 9.72 -17.88
C LYS A 138 15.83 11.12 -17.42
N LYS A 139 14.83 11.71 -18.08
CA LYS A 139 14.29 13.02 -17.68
C LYS A 139 13.38 12.80 -16.47
N LYS A 140 13.76 13.33 -15.33
CA LYS A 140 12.94 13.31 -14.12
C LYS A 140 11.67 14.13 -14.39
N ILE A 141 10.55 13.42 -14.64
CA ILE A 141 9.26 14.04 -14.99
C ILE A 141 8.47 14.34 -13.73
N ILE A 142 8.61 13.51 -12.69
CA ILE A 142 7.94 13.65 -11.41
C ILE A 142 8.93 14.22 -10.40
N GLN A 143 8.57 15.33 -9.78
CA GLN A 143 9.32 15.93 -8.69
C GLN A 143 8.42 16.02 -7.47
N THR A 144 8.85 15.41 -6.38
CA THR A 144 8.25 15.57 -5.04
C THR A 144 9.19 16.36 -4.16
N ASP A 145 8.67 16.91 -3.08
CA ASP A 145 9.52 17.55 -2.07
C ASP A 145 10.50 16.53 -1.50
N GLN A 146 11.79 16.87 -1.61
CA GLN A 146 12.84 16.03 -1.02
C GLN A 146 12.92 16.33 0.47
N ILE A 147 12.46 15.37 1.27
CA ILE A 147 12.55 15.46 2.71
C ILE A 147 13.84 14.80 3.13
N PRO A 148 14.69 15.49 3.90
CA PRO A 148 15.87 14.86 4.47
C PRO A 148 15.49 13.63 5.30
N LEU A 149 16.34 12.58 5.24
CA LEU A 149 16.19 11.44 6.13
C LEU A 149 16.16 11.92 7.56
N TYR A 150 15.14 11.54 8.30
CA TYR A 150 15.04 11.82 9.72
C TYR A 150 15.29 10.56 10.55
N ARG A 151 15.72 10.79 11.80
CA ARG A 151 16.05 9.72 12.73
C ARG A 151 14.85 8.79 12.96
N GLY A 152 15.12 7.48 13.10
CA GLY A 152 14.14 6.47 13.41
C GLY A 152 13.52 5.80 12.18
N ILE A 153 13.68 6.38 10.98
CA ILE A 153 13.17 5.78 9.74
C ILE A 153 13.87 4.44 9.45
N GLU A 154 15.10 4.27 9.90
CA GLU A 154 15.88 3.04 9.80
C GLU A 154 15.22 1.86 10.53
N HIS A 155 14.33 2.12 11.47
CA HIS A 155 13.60 1.11 12.25
C HIS A 155 12.26 0.74 11.63
N PHE A 156 11.89 1.32 10.47
CA PHE A 156 10.57 1.12 9.85
C PHE A 156 10.24 -0.37 9.66
N ASP A 157 11.17 -1.16 9.11
CA ASP A 157 10.96 -2.59 8.84
C ASP A 157 10.71 -3.37 10.14
N LEU A 158 11.43 -3.04 11.21
CA LEU A 158 11.25 -3.67 12.51
C LEU A 158 9.86 -3.37 13.08
N PHE A 159 9.43 -2.11 13.04
CA PHE A 159 8.12 -1.71 13.53
C PHE A 159 7.00 -2.29 12.67
N PHE A 160 7.18 -2.34 11.34
CA PHE A 160 6.23 -2.94 10.43
C PHE A 160 6.04 -4.45 10.74
N ASN A 161 7.14 -5.19 10.89
CA ASN A 161 7.11 -6.59 11.26
C ASN A 161 6.46 -6.81 12.63
N ALA A 162 6.79 -5.96 13.60
CA ALA A 162 6.23 -6.02 14.95
C ALA A 162 4.70 -5.81 14.94
N CYS A 163 4.18 -4.91 14.10
CA CYS A 163 2.73 -4.75 13.90
C CYS A 163 2.10 -5.97 13.22
N THR A 164 2.74 -6.50 12.17
CA THR A 164 2.21 -7.61 11.35
C THR A 164 2.18 -8.93 12.13
N GLU A 165 3.26 -9.21 12.87
CA GLU A 165 3.43 -10.47 13.62
C GLU A 165 2.87 -10.38 15.06
N GLU A 166 2.26 -9.25 15.43
CA GLU A 166 1.77 -8.99 16.80
C GLU A 166 2.85 -9.26 17.84
N LEU A 167 4.06 -8.69 17.66
CA LEU A 167 5.17 -8.84 18.58
C LEU A 167 5.37 -7.57 19.40
N PRO A 168 5.45 -7.67 20.76
CA PRO A 168 5.86 -6.52 21.59
C PRO A 168 7.29 -6.12 21.32
N ILE A 169 7.57 -4.83 21.50
CA ILE A 169 8.93 -4.28 21.39
C ILE A 169 9.36 -3.60 22.69
N SER A 170 10.64 -3.73 23.02
CA SER A 170 11.30 -2.88 24.00
C SER A 170 12.04 -1.79 23.26
N VAL A 171 11.90 -0.55 23.69
CA VAL A 171 12.56 0.62 23.08
C VAL A 171 13.01 1.60 24.17
N ILE A 172 14.01 2.40 23.86
CA ILE A 172 14.38 3.57 24.66
C ILE A 172 13.65 4.77 24.07
N HIS A 173 12.67 5.32 24.79
CA HIS A 173 11.90 6.48 24.36
C HIS A 173 12.46 7.77 24.95
N TYR A 174 12.77 8.74 24.09
CA TYR A 174 13.15 10.08 24.51
C TYR A 174 11.92 10.98 24.61
N SER A 175 11.64 11.46 25.82
CA SER A 175 10.54 12.39 26.08
C SER A 175 11.00 13.84 25.91
N TYR A 176 10.50 14.54 24.91
CA TYR A 176 10.81 15.97 24.72
C TYR A 176 10.33 16.85 25.88
N SER A 177 9.21 16.52 26.51
CA SER A 177 8.67 17.31 27.62
C SER A 177 9.44 17.12 28.92
N LYS A 178 9.99 15.92 29.16
CA LYS A 178 10.75 15.57 30.36
C LYS A 178 12.26 15.63 30.15
N MET A 179 12.72 15.81 28.91
CA MET A 179 14.13 15.78 28.52
C MET A 179 14.86 14.54 29.04
N SER A 180 14.21 13.38 29.02
CA SER A 180 14.72 12.14 29.61
C SER A 180 14.50 10.93 28.72
N PHE A 181 15.42 9.96 28.83
CA PHE A 181 15.33 8.64 28.21
C PHE A 181 14.66 7.67 29.18
N ASN A 182 13.72 6.89 28.70
CA ASN A 182 13.05 5.85 29.47
C ASN A 182 12.94 4.59 28.64
N ALA A 183 13.33 3.46 29.18
CA ALA A 183 13.03 2.17 28.57
C ALA A 183 11.54 1.89 28.76
N ILE A 184 10.83 1.58 27.67
CA ILE A 184 9.41 1.29 27.69
C ILE A 184 9.12 0.05 26.82
N VAL A 185 7.99 -0.58 27.10
CA VAL A 185 7.48 -1.67 26.27
C VAL A 185 6.21 -1.22 25.56
N ILE A 186 6.21 -1.46 24.27
CA ILE A 186 5.09 -1.12 23.39
C ILE A 186 4.58 -2.39 22.70
N HIS A 187 3.26 -2.53 22.61
CA HIS A 187 2.57 -3.48 21.75
C HIS A 187 2.12 -2.73 20.50
N PRO A 188 2.92 -2.74 19.42
CA PRO A 188 2.70 -1.92 18.24
C PRO A 188 1.49 -2.44 17.45
N ARG A 189 0.68 -1.52 16.92
CA ARG A 189 -0.53 -1.89 16.18
C ARG A 189 -0.61 -1.25 14.81
N ILE A 190 -0.29 0.05 14.71
CA ILE A 190 -0.47 0.83 13.48
C ILE A 190 0.73 1.74 13.29
N LEU A 191 1.19 1.81 12.05
CA LEU A 191 2.11 2.84 11.59
C LEU A 191 1.31 3.92 10.88
N LYS A 192 1.41 5.16 11.36
CA LYS A 192 0.74 6.32 10.78
C LYS A 192 1.77 7.29 10.23
N GLU A 193 1.59 7.69 9.00
CA GLU A 193 2.34 8.80 8.41
C GLU A 193 1.52 10.09 8.52
N PHE A 194 2.20 11.19 8.90
CA PHE A 194 1.62 12.53 8.86
C PHE A 194 2.74 13.57 8.65
N GLU A 195 2.57 14.44 7.66
CA GLU A 195 3.55 15.45 7.26
C GLU A 195 4.97 14.88 7.09
N ASN A 196 5.06 13.74 6.40
CA ASN A 196 6.30 13.01 6.11
C ASN A 196 7.04 12.48 7.34
N ARG A 197 6.36 12.35 8.48
CA ARG A 197 6.87 11.71 9.69
C ARG A 197 6.09 10.46 10.00
N TRP A 198 6.79 9.43 10.42
CA TRP A 198 6.20 8.18 10.85
C TRP A 198 6.00 8.14 12.35
N TYR A 199 4.88 7.57 12.73
CA TYR A 199 4.47 7.39 14.11
C TYR A 199 4.04 5.96 14.34
N LEU A 200 4.38 5.43 15.51
CA LEU A 200 3.95 4.14 16.00
C LEU A 200 2.80 4.34 16.99
N ILE A 201 1.64 3.79 16.68
CA ILE A 201 0.50 3.73 17.59
C ILE A 201 0.48 2.35 18.21
N GLY A 202 0.44 2.27 19.54
CA GLY A 202 0.43 1.01 20.24
C GLY A 202 0.12 1.17 21.73
N TYR A 203 -0.19 0.05 22.38
CA TYR A 203 -0.37 0.02 23.83
C TYR A 203 1.00 0.05 24.53
N SER A 204 1.18 0.97 25.45
CA SER A 204 2.37 1.07 26.29
C SER A 204 2.08 0.46 27.65
N GLU A 205 2.88 -0.53 28.06
CA GLU A 205 2.76 -1.14 29.39
C GLU A 205 3.05 -0.12 30.49
N ASP A 206 4.09 0.70 30.31
CA ASP A 206 4.53 1.71 31.29
C ASP A 206 3.49 2.80 31.52
N HIS A 207 2.61 3.05 30.55
CA HIS A 207 1.57 4.06 30.63
C HIS A 207 0.18 3.47 30.78
N SER A 208 0.03 2.14 30.65
CA SER A 208 -1.23 1.39 30.71
C SER A 208 -2.31 1.93 29.78
N CYS A 209 -1.92 2.48 28.61
CA CYS A 209 -2.85 3.03 27.63
C CYS A 209 -2.25 2.99 26.22
N ILE A 210 -3.10 3.19 25.19
CA ILE A 210 -2.65 3.40 23.81
C ILE A 210 -2.02 4.78 23.72
N ARG A 211 -0.87 4.84 23.08
CA ARG A 211 -0.12 6.07 22.81
C ARG A 211 0.44 6.08 21.40
N LEU A 212 0.77 7.29 21.00
CA LEU A 212 1.45 7.57 19.76
C LEU A 212 2.89 7.98 20.05
N PHE A 213 3.83 7.37 19.32
CA PHE A 213 5.26 7.59 19.46
C PHE A 213 5.86 7.98 18.11
N GLY A 214 6.51 9.14 18.01
CA GLY A 214 7.29 9.48 16.83
C GLY A 214 8.51 8.59 16.70
N PHE A 215 8.81 8.10 15.49
CA PHE A 215 9.99 7.26 15.24
C PHE A 215 11.30 7.96 15.65
N ASP A 216 11.36 9.27 15.47
CA ASP A 216 12.50 10.12 15.81
C ASP A 216 12.89 10.08 17.29
N ARG A 217 12.02 9.52 18.14
CA ARG A 217 12.19 9.44 19.59
C ARG A 217 12.27 8.01 20.11
N LEU A 218 12.31 7.01 19.23
CA LEU A 218 12.43 5.60 19.56
C LEU A 218 13.83 5.11 19.19
N TYR A 219 14.59 4.67 20.18
CA TYR A 219 15.97 4.20 20.04
C TYR A 219 16.05 2.73 20.40
N ASP A 220 16.98 2.02 19.77
CA ASP A 220 17.36 0.65 20.06
C ASP A 220 16.17 -0.32 20.20
N PRO A 221 15.25 -0.38 19.20
CA PRO A 221 14.10 -1.25 19.29
C PRO A 221 14.51 -2.72 19.22
N VAL A 222 13.95 -3.53 20.11
CA VAL A 222 14.16 -4.98 20.17
C VAL A 222 12.83 -5.70 20.22
N LEU A 223 12.63 -6.69 19.35
CA LEU A 223 11.46 -7.56 19.34
C LEU A 223 11.48 -8.48 20.57
N LEU A 224 10.37 -8.57 21.27
CA LEU A 224 10.22 -9.42 22.45
C LEU A 224 9.40 -10.68 22.11
N LYS A 225 9.91 -11.84 22.47
CA LYS A 225 9.20 -13.13 22.33
C LYS A 225 8.31 -13.37 23.55
N ARG A 226 7.26 -12.57 23.69
CA ARG A 226 6.29 -12.72 24.78
C ARG A 226 4.87 -12.40 24.31
N LYS A 227 3.86 -12.63 25.16
CA LYS A 227 2.45 -12.43 24.82
C LYS A 227 2.15 -10.98 24.44
N PHE A 228 1.47 -10.80 23.31
CA PHE A 228 0.97 -9.52 22.84
C PHE A 228 -0.31 -9.13 23.59
N ILE A 229 -0.41 -7.88 24.03
CA ILE A 229 -1.61 -7.34 24.68
C ILE A 229 -2.48 -6.70 23.61
N LYS A 230 -3.67 -7.29 23.38
CA LYS A 230 -4.69 -6.72 22.49
C LYS A 230 -5.58 -5.80 23.30
N VAL A 231 -5.68 -4.55 22.89
CA VAL A 231 -6.55 -3.54 23.49
C VAL A 231 -7.73 -3.28 22.54
N ASN A 232 -8.85 -2.81 23.06
CA ASN A 232 -10.08 -2.64 22.30
C ASN A 232 -9.89 -1.66 21.10
N GLN A 233 -10.46 -1.99 19.93
CA GLN A 233 -10.24 -1.30 18.65
C GLN A 233 -10.78 0.15 18.61
N GLU A 234 -11.74 0.50 19.47
CA GLU A 234 -12.38 1.82 19.48
C GLU A 234 -11.39 2.98 19.66
N ILE A 235 -10.28 2.74 20.36
CA ILE A 235 -9.26 3.77 20.62
C ILE A 235 -8.40 4.04 19.40
N GLU A 236 -8.25 3.06 18.50
CA GLU A 236 -7.51 3.23 17.24
C GLU A 236 -8.24 4.12 16.25
N GLU A 237 -9.57 4.03 16.22
CA GLU A 237 -10.40 4.89 15.37
C GLU A 237 -10.28 6.37 15.76
N LEU A 238 -10.11 6.67 17.04
CA LEU A 238 -9.86 8.01 17.54
C LEU A 238 -8.63 8.67 16.88
N TYR A 239 -7.53 7.93 16.72
CA TYR A 239 -6.31 8.47 16.13
C TYR A 239 -6.31 8.48 14.59
N LEU A 240 -7.23 7.78 13.94
CA LEU A 240 -7.22 7.61 12.50
C LEU A 240 -8.33 8.37 11.78
N LYS A 241 -9.57 8.32 12.31
CA LYS A 241 -10.74 8.86 11.61
C LYS A 241 -11.16 10.25 12.10
N ASP A 242 -11.07 10.48 13.38
CA ASP A 242 -11.71 11.66 14.00
C ASP A 242 -10.70 12.77 14.34
N VAL A 243 -9.45 12.64 13.94
CA VAL A 243 -8.39 13.60 14.25
C VAL A 243 -7.67 14.03 12.97
N TYR A 244 -7.56 15.33 12.75
CA TYR A 244 -6.59 15.88 11.79
C TYR A 244 -5.20 15.92 12.46
N GLY A 245 -4.25 15.17 11.94
CA GLY A 245 -2.92 15.05 12.51
C GLY A 245 -2.75 13.84 13.44
N VAL A 246 -1.95 14.00 14.48
CA VAL A 246 -1.49 12.90 15.34
C VAL A 246 -1.57 13.19 16.84
N TYR A 247 -1.73 14.43 17.25
CA TYR A 247 -1.77 14.84 18.66
C TYR A 247 -3.12 15.48 19.03
N PRO A 248 -4.14 14.64 19.37
CA PRO A 248 -5.40 15.19 19.90
C PRO A 248 -5.15 15.96 21.19
N ILE A 249 -5.92 17.01 21.40
CA ILE A 249 -5.87 17.78 22.66
C ILE A 249 -6.44 16.91 23.77
N LYS A 250 -5.70 16.84 24.86
CA LYS A 250 -6.06 16.01 26.01
C LYS A 250 -7.45 16.37 26.54
N ASP A 251 -8.24 15.34 26.85
CA ASP A 251 -9.59 15.42 27.40
C ASP A 251 -10.65 16.02 26.46
N GLU A 252 -10.28 16.42 25.24
CA GLU A 252 -11.23 16.84 24.22
C GLU A 252 -11.90 15.65 23.55
N LYS A 253 -13.18 15.84 23.20
CA LYS A 253 -13.99 14.85 22.48
C LYS A 253 -14.30 15.35 21.07
N LYS A 254 -14.79 14.45 20.23
CA LYS A 254 -15.32 14.80 18.91
C LYS A 254 -16.41 15.84 19.05
N GLN A 255 -16.27 16.93 18.34
CA GLN A 255 -17.18 18.07 18.38
C GLN A 255 -17.19 18.81 17.04
N SER A 256 -18.21 19.62 16.87
CA SER A 256 -18.31 20.49 15.69
C SER A 256 -17.34 21.64 15.82
N ILE A 257 -16.48 21.80 14.81
CA ILE A 257 -15.53 22.92 14.68
C ILE A 257 -15.95 23.73 13.48
N ARG A 258 -16.36 24.99 13.71
CA ARG A 258 -16.85 25.88 12.68
C ARG A 258 -15.91 27.07 12.51
N ILE A 259 -15.55 27.34 11.26
CA ILE A 259 -14.70 28.47 10.88
C ILE A 259 -15.37 29.31 9.81
N LYS A 260 -15.06 30.61 9.81
CA LYS A 260 -15.24 31.48 8.63
C LYS A 260 -13.93 31.60 7.91
N ALA A 261 -13.97 31.49 6.59
CA ALA A 261 -12.78 31.58 5.77
C ALA A 261 -12.94 32.66 4.68
N SER A 262 -11.82 33.27 4.31
CA SER A 262 -11.78 34.17 3.15
C SER A 262 -12.17 33.41 1.87
N SER A 263 -12.46 34.15 0.81
CA SER A 263 -12.77 33.53 -0.50
C SER A 263 -11.64 32.63 -1.00
N LEU A 264 -10.40 33.06 -0.84
CA LEU A 264 -9.21 32.33 -1.26
C LEU A 264 -9.10 31.00 -0.50
N VAL A 265 -9.13 31.05 0.83
CA VAL A 265 -9.01 29.87 1.69
C VAL A 265 -10.20 28.94 1.52
N THR A 266 -11.42 29.48 1.35
CA THR A 266 -12.61 28.65 1.06
C THR A 266 -12.40 27.82 -0.22
N ASN A 267 -11.88 28.44 -1.29
CA ASN A 267 -11.61 27.72 -2.53
C ASN A 267 -10.51 26.65 -2.38
N TYR A 268 -9.44 26.96 -1.64
CA TYR A 268 -8.39 25.97 -1.36
C TYR A 268 -8.92 24.77 -0.56
N LEU A 269 -9.67 25.02 0.50
CA LEU A 269 -10.24 23.95 1.33
C LEU A 269 -11.33 23.15 0.59
N MET A 270 -12.03 23.75 -0.37
CA MET A 270 -12.95 23.04 -1.26
C MET A 270 -12.19 22.15 -2.26
N ALA A 271 -11.11 22.66 -2.84
CA ALA A 271 -10.30 21.92 -3.81
C ALA A 271 -9.49 20.78 -3.14
N TYR A 272 -9.05 21.00 -1.91
CA TYR A 272 -8.27 20.05 -1.12
C TYR A 272 -8.81 19.99 0.32
N PRO A 273 -9.87 19.19 0.56
CA PRO A 273 -10.44 19.03 1.88
C PRO A 273 -9.44 18.42 2.87
N ILE A 274 -9.32 19.01 4.06
CA ILE A 274 -8.39 18.54 5.08
C ILE A 274 -8.89 17.31 5.84
N HIS A 275 -10.21 17.07 5.82
CA HIS A 275 -10.82 15.92 6.47
C HIS A 275 -12.14 15.53 5.79
N ALA A 276 -12.50 14.25 5.85
CA ALA A 276 -13.71 13.72 5.24
C ALA A 276 -15.02 14.32 5.80
N SER A 277 -15.00 14.82 7.04
CA SER A 277 -16.16 15.48 7.66
C SER A 277 -16.37 16.92 7.23
N GLN A 278 -15.49 17.48 6.38
CA GLN A 278 -15.59 18.87 5.95
C GLN A 278 -16.89 19.14 5.21
N LYS A 279 -17.61 20.19 5.64
CA LYS A 279 -18.77 20.72 4.95
C LYS A 279 -18.60 22.22 4.75
N VAL A 280 -18.93 22.72 3.58
CA VAL A 280 -18.91 24.15 3.27
C VAL A 280 -20.34 24.65 3.21
N GLU A 281 -20.66 25.62 4.04
CA GLU A 281 -21.99 26.22 4.18
C GLU A 281 -21.92 27.72 3.99
N ASN A 282 -23.05 28.37 3.79
CA ASN A 282 -23.20 29.84 3.76
C ASN A 282 -22.17 30.57 2.91
N ARG A 283 -21.92 30.06 1.67
CA ARG A 283 -21.02 30.73 0.76
C ARG A 283 -21.63 32.06 0.31
N THR A 284 -20.94 33.17 0.60
CA THR A 284 -21.36 34.49 0.17
C THR A 284 -21.13 34.71 -1.34
N GLU A 285 -21.80 35.72 -1.92
CA GLU A 285 -21.60 36.14 -3.31
C GLU A 285 -20.11 36.45 -3.64
N TYR A 286 -19.35 36.93 -2.64
CA TYR A 286 -17.91 37.20 -2.74
C TYR A 286 -17.03 35.96 -2.42
N GLY A 287 -17.61 34.76 -2.33
CA GLY A 287 -16.88 33.50 -2.18
C GLY A 287 -16.42 33.16 -0.77
N LYS A 288 -16.63 34.02 0.24
CA LYS A 288 -16.38 33.68 1.65
C LYS A 288 -17.33 32.56 2.08
N GLY A 289 -16.86 31.60 2.87
CA GLY A 289 -17.66 30.48 3.32
C GLY A 289 -17.52 30.21 4.81
N GLU A 290 -18.54 29.59 5.36
CA GLU A 290 -18.46 28.91 6.66
C GLU A 290 -18.15 27.44 6.41
N ILE A 291 -17.17 26.90 7.13
CA ILE A 291 -16.73 25.51 6.97
C ILE A 291 -16.85 24.83 8.31
N THR A 292 -17.48 23.68 8.32
CA THR A 292 -17.72 22.88 9.52
C THR A 292 -17.01 21.54 9.43
N TYR A 293 -16.41 21.13 10.53
CA TYR A 293 -15.74 19.84 10.71
C TYR A 293 -16.29 19.13 11.94
N GLU A 294 -16.41 17.82 11.88
CA GLU A 294 -16.72 16.94 13.02
C GLU A 294 -15.46 16.21 13.41
N LEU A 295 -14.66 16.78 14.33
CA LEU A 295 -13.33 16.32 14.69
C LEU A 295 -13.09 16.42 16.21
N ILE A 296 -12.13 15.63 16.68
CA ILE A 296 -11.47 15.88 17.96
C ILE A 296 -10.39 16.95 17.69
N PRO A 297 -10.43 18.08 18.42
CA PRO A 297 -9.41 19.10 18.26
C PRO A 297 -8.00 18.57 18.47
N SER A 298 -7.07 18.95 17.59
CA SER A 298 -5.67 18.54 17.63
C SER A 298 -4.73 19.74 17.56
N HIS A 299 -3.50 19.53 18.01
CA HIS A 299 -2.47 20.58 17.91
C HIS A 299 -2.14 20.92 16.45
N GLU A 300 -2.22 19.93 15.56
CA GLU A 300 -1.96 20.12 14.14
C GLU A 300 -3.07 20.91 13.43
N LEU A 301 -4.33 20.63 13.77
CA LEU A 301 -5.45 21.41 13.24
C LEU A 301 -5.33 22.89 13.63
N ILE A 302 -4.96 23.10 14.87
CA ILE A 302 -4.68 24.42 15.41
C ILE A 302 -3.57 25.12 14.63
N ARG A 303 -2.44 24.44 14.44
CA ARG A 303 -1.31 24.98 13.68
C ARG A 303 -1.71 25.29 12.24
N LEU A 304 -2.49 24.42 11.61
CA LEU A 304 -3.01 24.66 10.27
C LEU A 304 -3.86 25.92 10.20
N PHE A 305 -4.84 26.11 11.10
CA PHE A 305 -5.67 27.29 11.09
C PHE A 305 -4.84 28.56 11.33
N ARG A 306 -3.88 28.51 12.24
CA ARG A 306 -2.95 29.64 12.46
C ARG A 306 -2.11 30.00 11.24
N SER A 307 -1.75 29.02 10.40
CA SER A 307 -0.96 29.28 9.19
C SER A 307 -1.70 30.14 8.16
N TYR A 308 -3.04 30.16 8.21
CA TYR A 308 -3.85 31.05 7.38
C TYR A 308 -4.02 32.46 7.96
N GLY A 309 -3.53 32.70 9.19
CA GLY A 309 -3.57 34.03 9.80
C GLY A 309 -4.99 34.59 9.86
N ASN A 310 -5.14 35.83 9.40
CA ASN A 310 -6.42 36.56 9.43
C ASN A 310 -7.43 36.08 8.37
N GLU A 311 -7.07 35.11 7.54
CA GLU A 311 -7.98 34.56 6.53
C GLU A 311 -8.94 33.53 7.07
N ILE A 312 -8.70 33.04 8.29
CA ILE A 312 -9.58 32.14 9.03
C ILE A 312 -9.97 32.75 10.38
N GLU A 313 -11.25 32.70 10.69
CA GLU A 313 -11.80 33.00 12.00
C GLU A 313 -12.49 31.75 12.55
N VAL A 314 -12.05 31.27 13.73
CA VAL A 314 -12.71 30.15 14.40
C VAL A 314 -13.93 30.66 15.15
N ILE A 315 -15.12 30.16 14.77
CA ILE A 315 -16.40 30.55 15.39
C ILE A 315 -16.71 29.64 16.58
N GLU A 316 -16.52 28.36 16.39
CA GLU A 316 -16.77 27.30 17.38
C GLU A 316 -15.69 26.25 17.32
N PRO A 317 -15.28 25.66 18.48
CA PRO A 317 -15.69 26.05 19.83
C PRO A 317 -15.02 27.38 20.28
N LYS A 318 -15.70 28.12 21.17
CA LYS A 318 -15.22 29.45 21.62
C LYS A 318 -13.83 29.41 22.27
N TRP A 319 -13.51 28.34 23.02
CA TRP A 319 -12.18 28.20 23.64
C TRP A 319 -11.07 28.18 22.59
N MET A 320 -11.34 27.64 21.42
CA MET A 320 -10.42 27.59 20.31
C MET A 320 -10.14 28.99 19.75
N SER A 321 -11.15 29.83 19.61
CA SER A 321 -10.97 31.21 19.15
C SER A 321 -10.16 32.07 20.12
N THR A 322 -10.31 31.90 21.42
CA THR A 322 -9.63 32.72 22.44
C THR A 322 -8.19 32.30 22.68
N HIS A 323 -7.84 31.05 22.46
CA HIS A 323 -6.46 30.53 22.61
C HIS A 323 -5.56 30.76 21.39
N PHE A 324 -6.13 31.16 20.26
CA PHE A 324 -5.42 31.18 18.98
C PHE A 324 -4.95 32.54 18.51
N PHE A 325 -5.54 33.62 18.98
CA PHE A 325 -5.27 34.98 18.49
C PHE A 325 -4.70 35.92 19.58
N LYS A 326 -4.08 35.36 20.60
CA LYS A 326 -3.29 36.14 21.56
C LYS A 326 -1.80 36.06 21.26
#